data_40163dcaa443782ef610e8b6a4ab6248
#
_entry.id   40163dcaa443782ef610e8b6a4ab6248
#
_cell.length_a   1.000
_cell.length_b   1.000
_cell.length_c   1.000
_cell.angle_alpha   90.00
_cell.angle_beta   90.00
_cell.angle_gamma   90.00
#
_symmetry.space_group_name_H-M   'P 1'
#
loop_
_entity.id
_entity.type
_entity.pdbx_description
1 polymer ?
#
loop_
_entity_poly.entity_id
_entity_poly.type
_entity_poly.pdbx_seq_one_letter_code
_entity_poly.pdbx_strand_id
1 'polypeptide(L)'
;MLKILVNRKTFLTILILTGTILLLSDRALPAKERRAPLPSVPGYVAVPVHYSHWNKMMMEAVVNVHRARFVVDTGAGYSILDAGRAHSLGVSPVGADSPYGEFANLNGVRYRVGYLNSLRAGAMDFGSGPMALFQPASEDAALNARINGENEDGIIGADILTRYKAVINCYTKTVFFKTGSSEQLHVARFAASQNFKRIPLREEVSRAFTVPASINGHSCRLLVDTGAFITTFDLSRAKEFGVSFTNTRMSGSFADGITRRVAVGNVANLKIGDYQVPPQRLAASVLPDFAVDQGQAKIGGILGMELLAASHGIIDFDSMSVFFK
;
A
#
# COMPACT_ATOMS: atom_id res chain seq x y z
N MET A 1 -1.92 -7.66 -0.81
CA MET A 1 -0.49 -7.51 -1.17
C MET A 1 -0.16 -8.43 -2.33
N LEU A 2 0.06 -7.89 -3.52
CA LEU A 2 0.32 -8.67 -4.74
C LEU A 2 1.84 -8.70 -4.99
N LYS A 3 2.48 -9.88 -4.87
CA LYS A 3 3.88 -10.09 -5.30
C LYS A 3 3.85 -10.76 -6.67
N ILE A 4 4.46 -10.13 -7.68
CA ILE A 4 4.60 -10.73 -9.00
C ILE A 4 5.90 -11.53 -9.06
N LEU A 5 5.78 -12.87 -9.13
CA LEU A 5 6.89 -13.77 -9.39
C LEU A 5 7.06 -13.92 -10.91
N VAL A 6 8.09 -13.32 -11.46
CA VAL A 6 8.46 -13.51 -12.86
C VAL A 6 9.45 -14.67 -12.95
N ASN A 7 9.09 -15.71 -13.67
CA ASN A 7 9.93 -16.89 -13.86
C ASN A 7 11.20 -16.53 -14.66
N ARG A 8 12.38 -16.82 -14.10
CA ARG A 8 13.72 -16.46 -14.62
C ARG A 8 14.01 -16.81 -16.09
N LYS A 9 13.26 -17.74 -16.69
CA LYS A 9 13.49 -18.13 -18.08
C LYS A 9 12.95 -17.17 -19.14
N THR A 10 12.13 -16.18 -18.73
CA THR A 10 11.52 -15.22 -19.67
C THR A 10 12.26 -13.86 -19.70
N PHE A 11 13.19 -13.62 -18.79
CA PHE A 11 13.98 -12.38 -18.75
C PHE A 11 15.10 -12.31 -19.79
N LEU A 12 15.47 -13.45 -20.41
CA LEU A 12 16.59 -13.49 -21.36
C LEU A 12 16.21 -13.11 -22.80
N THR A 13 14.92 -12.92 -23.08
CA THR A 13 14.46 -12.66 -24.47
C THR A 13 14.06 -11.20 -24.72
N ILE A 14 14.08 -10.32 -23.72
CA ILE A 14 13.75 -8.88 -23.88
C ILE A 14 15.02 -8.00 -23.85
N LEU A 15 16.20 -8.56 -23.60
CA LEU A 15 17.46 -7.79 -23.49
C LEU A 15 18.32 -7.82 -24.75
N ILE A 16 17.79 -8.24 -25.90
CA ILE A 16 18.53 -8.21 -27.18
C ILE A 16 17.73 -7.40 -28.17
N LEU A 17 17.68 -6.08 -27.99
CA LEU A 17 17.51 -5.10 -29.08
C LEU A 17 17.74 -3.65 -28.58
N THR A 18 18.91 -3.35 -28.05
CA THR A 18 19.56 -2.03 -28.20
C THR A 18 21.04 -2.22 -27.96
N GLY A 19 21.72 -2.56 -29.00
CA GLY A 19 23.18 -2.56 -29.04
C GLY A 19 23.71 -1.13 -29.21
N THR A 20 24.82 -0.91 -28.53
CA THR A 20 25.94 -0.02 -28.86
C THR A 20 25.71 1.47 -28.71
N ILE A 21 26.25 2.05 -27.63
CA ILE A 21 27.36 3.05 -27.65
C ILE A 21 27.81 3.21 -26.18
N LEU A 22 28.91 2.52 -25.83
CA LEU A 22 29.69 2.85 -24.63
C LEU A 22 30.61 4.00 -25.00
N LEU A 23 30.25 5.22 -24.66
CA LEU A 23 31.18 6.31 -24.50
C LEU A 23 31.44 6.44 -22.99
N LEU A 24 32.67 6.06 -22.60
CA LEU A 24 33.24 6.34 -21.29
C LEU A 24 33.24 7.85 -21.07
N SER A 25 32.25 8.34 -20.35
CA SER A 25 32.32 9.65 -19.71
C SER A 25 32.46 9.40 -18.21
N ASP A 26 33.55 9.90 -17.63
CA ASP A 26 33.73 10.08 -16.18
C ASP A 26 32.51 10.85 -15.65
N ARG A 27 31.48 10.14 -15.26
CA ARG A 27 30.37 10.74 -14.53
C ARG A 27 30.71 10.65 -13.06
N ALA A 28 31.09 11.81 -12.50
CA ALA A 28 31.06 12.06 -11.08
C ALA A 28 29.79 11.46 -10.48
N LEU A 29 29.90 10.71 -9.39
CA LEU A 29 28.76 10.19 -8.65
C LEU A 29 27.75 11.32 -8.44
N PRO A 30 26.46 11.12 -8.73
CA PRO A 30 25.47 12.17 -8.55
C PRO A 30 25.53 12.64 -7.11
N ALA A 31 25.75 13.94 -6.93
CA ALA A 31 25.69 14.58 -5.62
C ALA A 31 24.37 14.14 -4.97
N LYS A 32 24.46 13.65 -3.71
CA LYS A 32 23.33 13.23 -2.91
C LYS A 32 22.24 14.31 -3.03
N GLU A 33 21.19 14.03 -3.79
CA GLU A 33 20.08 14.98 -4.00
C GLU A 33 19.66 15.50 -2.63
N ARG A 34 19.89 16.78 -2.37
CA ARG A 34 19.38 17.42 -1.14
C ARG A 34 17.87 17.39 -1.27
N ARG A 35 17.23 16.47 -0.54
CA ARG A 35 15.77 16.45 -0.47
C ARG A 35 15.30 17.84 -0.05
N ALA A 36 14.37 18.41 -0.78
CA ALA A 36 13.72 19.64 -0.38
C ALA A 36 13.22 19.51 1.07
N PRO A 37 13.31 20.57 1.89
CA PRO A 37 12.80 20.50 3.24
C PRO A 37 11.34 20.12 3.20
N LEU A 38 10.94 19.20 4.10
CA LEU A 38 9.54 18.79 4.22
C LEU A 38 8.69 20.00 4.60
N PRO A 39 7.48 20.11 4.05
CA PRO A 39 6.58 21.20 4.40
C PRO A 39 6.25 21.15 5.89
N SER A 40 6.46 22.28 6.58
CA SER A 40 6.02 22.46 7.96
C SER A 40 4.55 22.89 7.97
N VAL A 41 3.71 22.06 8.56
CA VAL A 41 2.27 22.36 8.71
C VAL A 41 1.93 22.29 10.20
N PRO A 42 1.44 23.38 10.80
CA PRO A 42 1.05 23.36 12.21
C PRO A 42 0.09 22.21 12.51
N GLY A 43 0.28 21.53 13.65
CA GLY A 43 -0.55 20.40 14.06
C GLY A 43 -0.35 19.10 13.28
N TYR A 44 0.62 19.05 12.36
CA TYR A 44 0.97 17.85 11.59
C TYR A 44 2.47 17.61 11.57
N VAL A 45 2.84 16.34 11.55
CA VAL A 45 4.19 15.89 11.28
C VAL A 45 4.23 15.27 9.88
N ALA A 46 5.07 15.80 9.02
CA ALA A 46 5.34 15.27 7.69
C ALA A 46 6.43 14.21 7.76
N VAL A 47 6.11 13.00 7.30
CA VAL A 47 7.05 11.88 7.21
C VAL A 47 7.27 11.54 5.74
N PRO A 48 8.52 11.60 5.24
CA PRO A 48 8.82 11.24 3.86
C PRO A 48 8.72 9.72 3.69
N VAL A 49 8.21 9.30 2.54
CA VAL A 49 8.21 7.91 2.11
C VAL A 49 8.93 7.77 0.78
N HIS A 50 9.33 6.58 0.42
CA HIS A 50 9.88 6.29 -0.90
C HIS A 50 9.16 5.08 -1.50
N TYR A 51 9.22 4.93 -2.81
CA TYR A 51 8.67 3.75 -3.45
C TYR A 51 9.77 2.71 -3.64
N SER A 52 9.47 1.49 -3.24
CA SER A 52 10.32 0.35 -3.48
C SER A 52 10.35 -0.01 -4.97
N HIS A 53 11.20 -0.96 -5.34
CA HIS A 53 11.21 -1.53 -6.70
C HIS A 53 9.83 -2.09 -7.11
N TRP A 54 9.07 -2.60 -6.15
CA TRP A 54 7.71 -3.10 -6.34
C TRP A 54 6.64 -2.05 -6.04
N ASN A 55 6.98 -0.77 -6.19
CA ASN A 55 6.06 0.36 -6.05
C ASN A 55 5.33 0.43 -4.70
N LYS A 56 5.87 -0.22 -3.65
CA LYS A 56 5.33 -0.12 -2.30
C LYS A 56 5.77 1.18 -1.65
N MET A 57 4.87 1.77 -0.88
CA MET A 57 5.16 2.99 -0.13
C MET A 57 5.89 2.65 1.16
N MET A 58 7.21 2.87 1.19
CA MET A 58 8.11 2.54 2.29
C MET A 58 8.37 3.73 3.20
N MET A 59 8.22 3.54 4.50
CA MET A 59 8.47 4.52 5.55
C MET A 59 9.64 4.05 6.42
N GLU A 60 10.67 4.89 6.57
CA GLU A 60 11.73 4.65 7.54
C GLU A 60 11.23 4.97 8.95
N ALA A 61 11.45 4.06 9.88
CA ALA A 61 11.01 4.16 11.26
C ALA A 61 12.08 3.69 12.25
N VAL A 62 11.79 3.91 13.53
CA VAL A 62 12.58 3.38 14.65
C VAL A 62 11.62 2.66 15.59
N VAL A 63 11.83 1.38 15.79
CA VAL A 63 11.15 0.55 16.77
C VAL A 63 12.08 0.40 17.98
N ASN A 64 11.63 0.82 19.14
CA ASN A 64 12.47 0.95 20.32
C ASN A 64 13.68 1.85 20.02
N VAL A 65 14.87 1.29 19.82
CA VAL A 65 16.08 2.02 19.42
C VAL A 65 16.65 1.55 18.08
N HIS A 66 15.94 0.65 17.39
CA HIS A 66 16.43 -0.03 16.20
C HIS A 66 15.74 0.52 14.94
N ARG A 67 16.52 0.70 13.86
CA ARG A 67 15.96 1.10 12.56
C ARG A 67 15.10 0.01 11.97
N ALA A 68 13.96 0.41 11.44
CA ALA A 68 13.00 -0.47 10.80
C ALA A 68 12.39 0.20 9.56
N ARG A 69 11.86 -0.59 8.64
CA ARG A 69 11.14 -0.13 7.45
C ARG A 69 9.75 -0.72 7.41
N PHE A 70 8.78 0.15 7.29
CA PHE A 70 7.38 -0.23 7.21
C PHE A 70 6.78 0.10 5.86
N VAL A 71 5.93 -0.78 5.35
CA VAL A 71 5.02 -0.44 4.25
C VAL A 71 3.88 0.38 4.82
N VAL A 72 3.57 1.53 4.22
CA VAL A 72 2.33 2.26 4.49
C VAL A 72 1.24 1.61 3.64
N ASP A 73 0.29 0.95 4.27
CA ASP A 73 -0.66 0.05 3.60
C ASP A 73 -2.09 0.34 4.04
N THR A 74 -2.85 1.02 3.17
CA THR A 74 -4.26 1.32 3.42
C THR A 74 -5.18 0.10 3.21
N GLY A 75 -4.68 -0.96 2.58
CA GLY A 75 -5.38 -2.25 2.42
C GLY A 75 -5.26 -3.15 3.65
N ALA A 76 -4.31 -2.87 4.56
CA ALA A 76 -4.15 -3.59 5.81
C ALA A 76 -4.97 -2.93 6.92
N GLY A 77 -5.94 -3.64 7.50
CA GLY A 77 -6.79 -3.12 8.59
C GLY A 77 -6.03 -2.85 9.89
N TYR A 78 -4.89 -3.51 10.08
CA TYR A 78 -4.06 -3.43 11.29
C TYR A 78 -2.58 -3.36 10.96
N SER A 79 -1.85 -2.63 11.79
CA SER A 79 -0.38 -2.59 11.75
C SER A 79 0.19 -3.89 12.30
N ILE A 80 1.24 -4.38 11.64
CA ILE A 80 1.87 -5.66 11.99
C ILE A 80 3.40 -5.54 11.89
N LEU A 81 4.09 -6.38 12.65
CA LEU A 81 5.55 -6.51 12.64
C LEU A 81 5.94 -7.90 12.13
N ASP A 82 7.01 -8.00 11.34
CA ASP A 82 7.58 -9.29 10.95
C ASP A 82 8.13 -10.01 12.18
N ALA A 83 7.58 -11.19 12.48
CA ALA A 83 8.00 -12.00 13.64
C ALA A 83 9.48 -12.39 13.57
N GLY A 84 10.03 -12.60 12.37
CA GLY A 84 11.44 -12.91 12.18
C GLY A 84 12.35 -11.71 12.49
N ARG A 85 11.81 -10.49 12.47
CA ARG A 85 12.52 -9.25 12.81
C ARG A 85 12.32 -8.78 14.24
N ALA A 86 11.25 -9.27 14.90
CA ALA A 86 10.84 -8.79 16.22
C ALA A 86 11.98 -8.78 17.25
N HIS A 87 12.71 -9.88 17.40
CA HIS A 87 13.81 -9.98 18.36
C HIS A 87 14.92 -8.94 18.09
N SER A 88 15.32 -8.76 16.84
CA SER A 88 16.35 -7.78 16.44
C SER A 88 15.91 -6.32 16.61
N LEU A 89 14.60 -6.08 16.72
CA LEU A 89 13.99 -4.78 16.99
C LEU A 89 13.69 -4.58 18.49
N GLY A 90 14.15 -5.51 19.35
CA GLY A 90 13.91 -5.47 20.79
C GLY A 90 12.43 -5.70 21.16
N VAL A 91 11.69 -6.45 20.33
CA VAL A 91 10.29 -6.79 20.57
C VAL A 91 10.20 -8.27 20.91
N SER A 92 9.62 -8.57 22.08
CA SER A 92 9.34 -9.94 22.51
C SER A 92 7.82 -10.20 22.50
N PRO A 93 7.40 -11.43 22.18
CA PRO A 93 6.01 -11.82 22.37
C PRO A 93 5.58 -11.63 23.81
N VAL A 94 4.36 -11.14 24.01
CA VAL A 94 3.77 -11.03 25.36
C VAL A 94 3.26 -12.39 25.82
N GLY A 95 3.21 -12.59 27.14
CA GLY A 95 2.67 -13.81 27.75
C GLY A 95 1.15 -13.80 27.86
N ALA A 96 0.60 -14.96 28.34
CA ALA A 96 -0.84 -15.15 28.49
C ALA A 96 -1.47 -14.17 29.50
N ASP A 97 -0.72 -13.70 30.49
CA ASP A 97 -1.18 -12.76 31.53
C ASP A 97 -1.13 -11.29 31.07
N SER A 98 -0.75 -11.05 29.82
CA SER A 98 -0.70 -9.70 29.26
C SER A 98 -2.11 -9.10 29.13
N PRO A 99 -2.32 -7.82 29.50
CA PRO A 99 -3.59 -7.13 29.29
C PRO A 99 -3.97 -7.00 27.80
N TYR A 100 -3.03 -7.22 26.89
CA TYR A 100 -3.25 -7.18 25.45
C TYR A 100 -3.61 -8.56 24.86
N GLY A 101 -3.57 -9.63 25.68
CA GLY A 101 -3.70 -11.00 25.23
C GLY A 101 -2.45 -11.51 24.50
N GLU A 102 -2.20 -12.82 24.61
CA GLU A 102 -1.05 -13.48 23.96
C GLU A 102 -1.18 -13.50 22.43
N PHE A 103 -2.41 -13.50 21.94
CA PHE A 103 -2.73 -13.64 20.51
C PHE A 103 -3.77 -12.62 20.06
N ALA A 104 -3.61 -12.14 18.83
CA ALA A 104 -4.60 -11.38 18.08
C ALA A 104 -5.17 -12.22 16.93
N ASN A 105 -6.46 -12.10 16.66
CA ASN A 105 -7.09 -12.71 15.50
C ASN A 105 -7.31 -11.63 14.44
N LEU A 106 -6.62 -11.74 13.33
CA LEU A 106 -6.73 -10.82 12.19
C LEU A 106 -7.17 -11.62 10.96
N ASN A 107 -8.34 -11.30 10.41
CA ASN A 107 -8.93 -11.99 9.26
C ASN A 107 -9.00 -13.53 9.41
N GLY A 108 -9.36 -14.01 10.62
CA GLY A 108 -9.46 -15.43 10.91
C GLY A 108 -8.12 -16.14 11.22
N VAL A 109 -7.00 -15.45 11.08
CA VAL A 109 -5.66 -15.97 11.39
C VAL A 109 -5.20 -15.47 12.75
N ARG A 110 -4.67 -16.41 13.55
CA ARG A 110 -4.19 -16.14 14.91
C ARG A 110 -2.70 -15.81 14.89
N TYR A 111 -2.34 -14.61 15.35
CA TYR A 111 -0.95 -14.12 15.44
C TYR A 111 -0.55 -13.92 16.89
N ARG A 112 0.71 -14.16 17.24
CA ARG A 112 1.26 -13.74 18.54
C ARG A 112 1.29 -12.22 18.61
N VAL A 113 1.15 -11.67 19.80
CA VAL A 113 1.26 -10.24 20.08
C VAL A 113 2.62 -9.93 20.67
N GLY A 114 3.31 -8.94 20.12
CA GLY A 114 4.50 -8.33 20.71
C GLY A 114 4.17 -6.96 21.27
N TYR A 115 5.01 -6.44 22.16
CA TYR A 115 4.87 -5.09 22.71
C TYR A 115 6.06 -4.22 22.30
N LEU A 116 5.76 -3.08 21.68
CA LEU A 116 6.74 -2.07 21.31
C LEU A 116 6.79 -1.00 22.40
N ASN A 117 7.99 -0.72 22.94
CA ASN A 117 8.17 0.37 23.89
C ASN A 117 8.11 1.74 23.22
N SER A 118 8.46 1.80 21.93
CA SER A 118 8.29 3.01 21.11
C SER A 118 8.27 2.67 19.62
N LEU A 119 7.48 3.44 18.87
CA LEU A 119 7.49 3.46 17.40
C LEU A 119 7.54 4.91 16.95
N ARG A 120 8.57 5.28 16.17
CA ARG A 120 8.75 6.64 15.67
C ARG A 120 9.13 6.65 14.18
N ALA A 121 8.67 7.65 13.43
CA ALA A 121 9.06 7.88 12.05
C ALA A 121 9.35 9.38 11.83
N GLY A 122 10.61 9.73 11.58
CA GLY A 122 11.03 11.12 11.58
C GLY A 122 10.73 11.78 12.94
N ALA A 123 10.01 12.89 12.94
CA ALA A 123 9.56 13.58 14.14
C ALA A 123 8.22 13.04 14.69
N MET A 124 7.57 12.10 13.99
CA MET A 124 6.32 11.48 14.45
C MET A 124 6.60 10.42 15.50
N ASP A 125 5.96 10.56 16.66
CA ASP A 125 5.96 9.57 17.73
C ASP A 125 4.57 8.91 17.81
N PHE A 126 4.52 7.61 17.52
CA PHE A 126 3.29 6.81 17.62
C PHE A 126 3.07 6.23 19.02
N GLY A 127 4.07 6.39 19.91
CA GLY A 127 4.06 5.88 21.28
C GLY A 127 4.45 4.41 21.39
N SER A 128 3.99 3.79 22.49
CA SER A 128 4.16 2.38 22.77
C SER A 128 2.84 1.63 22.58
N GLY A 129 2.90 0.32 22.37
CA GLY A 129 1.69 -0.49 22.26
C GLY A 129 1.91 -1.91 21.75
N PRO A 130 0.82 -2.70 21.74
CA PRO A 130 0.84 -4.05 21.18
C PRO A 130 0.83 -4.00 19.66
N MET A 131 1.46 -4.98 19.03
CA MET A 131 1.43 -5.19 17.59
C MET A 131 1.44 -6.69 17.29
N ALA A 132 0.64 -7.12 16.31
CA ALA A 132 0.63 -8.51 15.90
C ALA A 132 1.95 -8.87 15.20
N LEU A 133 2.48 -10.04 15.51
CA LEU A 133 3.71 -10.57 14.93
C LEU A 133 3.35 -11.49 13.76
N PHE A 134 3.55 -10.99 12.56
CA PHE A 134 3.24 -11.71 11.32
C PHE A 134 4.38 -12.65 10.95
N GLN A 135 4.06 -13.91 10.66
CA GLN A 135 4.99 -14.84 10.03
C GLN A 135 4.62 -14.99 8.56
N PRO A 136 5.58 -14.79 7.63
CA PRO A 136 5.34 -15.12 6.22
C PRO A 136 4.91 -16.58 6.07
N ALA A 137 3.99 -16.86 5.16
CA ALA A 137 3.42 -18.19 4.95
C ALA A 137 4.45 -19.25 4.50
N SER A 138 5.64 -18.83 4.05
CA SER A 138 6.75 -19.72 3.69
C SER A 138 8.10 -19.04 3.84
N GLU A 139 9.15 -19.85 4.08
CA GLU A 139 10.54 -19.39 4.07
C GLU A 139 10.94 -18.78 2.71
N ASP A 140 10.38 -19.29 1.61
CA ASP A 140 10.62 -18.77 0.26
C ASP A 140 10.07 -17.35 0.10
N ALA A 141 8.95 -16.99 0.72
CA ALA A 141 8.42 -15.62 0.69
C ALA A 141 9.34 -14.66 1.45
N ALA A 142 9.84 -15.07 2.61
CA ALA A 142 10.81 -14.30 3.39
C ALA A 142 12.16 -14.16 2.65
N LEU A 143 12.63 -15.24 2.01
CA LEU A 143 13.87 -15.25 1.23
C LEU A 143 13.77 -14.34 0.01
N ASN A 144 12.65 -14.38 -0.72
CA ASN A 144 12.42 -13.54 -1.89
C ASN A 144 12.37 -12.06 -1.53
N ALA A 145 11.78 -11.69 -0.38
CA ALA A 145 11.79 -10.32 0.12
C ALA A 145 13.22 -9.84 0.42
N ARG A 146 14.06 -10.70 1.01
CA ARG A 146 15.47 -10.41 1.30
C ARG A 146 16.34 -10.31 0.05
N ILE A 147 16.16 -11.20 -0.91
CA ILE A 147 16.93 -11.24 -2.17
C ILE A 147 16.68 -9.97 -3.00
N ASN A 148 15.47 -9.43 -2.97
CA ASN A 148 15.12 -8.21 -3.70
C ASN A 148 15.53 -6.92 -2.97
N GLY A 149 16.24 -7.01 -1.85
CA GLY A 149 16.72 -5.86 -1.08
C GLY A 149 15.62 -5.06 -0.36
N GLU A 150 14.39 -5.55 -0.40
CA GLU A 150 13.22 -4.95 0.24
C GLU A 150 12.97 -5.62 1.59
N ASN A 151 13.79 -5.28 2.58
CA ASN A 151 13.51 -5.70 3.94
C ASN A 151 12.32 -4.89 4.47
N GLU A 152 11.15 -5.50 4.46
CA GLU A 152 9.96 -4.98 5.11
C GLU A 152 9.95 -5.54 6.52
N ASP A 153 10.10 -4.67 7.51
CA ASP A 153 10.08 -5.09 8.92
C ASP A 153 8.65 -5.10 9.48
N GLY A 154 7.69 -4.48 8.76
CA GLY A 154 6.30 -4.44 9.16
C GLY A 154 5.42 -3.60 8.23
N ILE A 155 4.18 -3.41 8.67
CA ILE A 155 3.15 -2.63 7.97
C ILE A 155 2.58 -1.60 8.95
N ILE A 156 2.44 -0.35 8.50
CA ILE A 156 1.60 0.67 9.12
C ILE A 156 0.25 0.61 8.42
N GLY A 157 -0.76 0.11 9.13
CA GLY A 157 -2.10 -0.15 8.62
C GLY A 157 -3.11 0.93 8.95
N ALA A 158 -4.36 0.63 8.62
CA ALA A 158 -5.50 1.52 8.80
C ALA A 158 -5.72 1.96 10.25
N ASP A 159 -5.38 1.12 11.22
CA ASP A 159 -5.49 1.43 12.65
C ASP A 159 -4.65 2.65 13.06
N ILE A 160 -3.41 2.74 12.60
CA ILE A 160 -2.54 3.90 12.84
C ILE A 160 -2.93 5.06 11.90
N LEU A 161 -3.18 4.79 10.63
CA LEU A 161 -3.51 5.82 9.66
C LEU A 161 -4.78 6.59 10.03
N THR A 162 -5.83 5.92 10.47
CA THR A 162 -7.08 6.55 10.92
C THR A 162 -6.94 7.25 12.27
N ARG A 163 -6.23 6.61 13.22
CA ARG A 163 -6.00 7.17 14.55
C ARG A 163 -5.35 8.54 14.48
N TYR A 164 -4.36 8.71 13.62
CA TYR A 164 -3.64 9.96 13.42
C TYR A 164 -4.14 10.76 12.23
N LYS A 165 -5.35 10.44 11.72
CA LYS A 165 -6.00 11.16 10.61
C LYS A 165 -5.01 11.49 9.50
N ALA A 166 -4.29 10.46 9.07
CA ALA A 166 -3.20 10.59 8.13
C ALA A 166 -3.68 11.17 6.78
N VAL A 167 -2.83 11.99 6.18
CA VAL A 167 -3.00 12.43 4.79
C VAL A 167 -1.82 11.88 4.00
N ILE A 168 -2.09 10.99 3.06
CA ILE A 168 -1.09 10.35 2.21
C ILE A 168 -1.08 11.03 0.86
N ASN A 169 0.01 11.72 0.51
CA ASN A 169 0.20 12.27 -0.81
C ASN A 169 1.11 11.33 -1.62
N CYS A 170 0.49 10.54 -2.52
CA CYS A 170 1.19 9.55 -3.33
C CYS A 170 2.17 10.21 -4.32
N TYR A 171 1.89 11.41 -4.80
CA TYR A 171 2.75 12.10 -5.76
C TYR A 171 4.00 12.69 -5.10
N THR A 172 3.83 13.43 -3.99
CA THR A 172 4.95 14.04 -3.26
C THR A 172 5.68 13.06 -2.34
N LYS A 173 5.18 11.83 -2.22
CA LYS A 173 5.77 10.78 -1.36
C LYS A 173 5.90 11.24 0.08
N THR A 174 4.82 11.77 0.63
CA THR A 174 4.77 12.30 1.99
C THR A 174 3.50 11.86 2.69
N VAL A 175 3.64 11.39 3.92
CA VAL A 175 2.52 11.13 4.82
C VAL A 175 2.52 12.18 5.92
N PHE A 176 1.39 12.85 6.09
CA PHE A 176 1.18 13.80 7.18
C PHE A 176 0.37 13.12 8.27
N PHE A 177 0.85 13.13 9.50
CA PHE A 177 0.15 12.61 10.67
C PHE A 177 -0.28 13.77 11.55
N LYS A 178 -1.55 13.79 11.94
CA LYS A 178 -2.11 14.83 12.80
C LYS A 178 -1.67 14.63 14.24
N THR A 179 -1.08 15.66 14.83
CA THR A 179 -0.60 15.67 16.21
C THR A 179 -1.32 16.69 17.08
N GLY A 180 -1.91 17.72 16.45
CA GLY A 180 -2.71 18.75 17.12
C GLY A 180 -4.22 18.56 16.89
N SER A 181 -5.03 18.97 17.86
CA SER A 181 -6.49 18.79 17.80
C SER A 181 -7.21 19.86 16.99
N SER A 182 -6.66 21.07 16.89
CA SER A 182 -7.33 22.24 16.32
C SER A 182 -7.03 22.49 14.85
N GLU A 183 -5.92 21.98 14.35
CA GLU A 183 -5.46 22.28 12.99
C GLU A 183 -6.05 21.34 11.95
N GLN A 184 -6.30 21.87 10.76
CA GLN A 184 -6.73 21.11 9.59
C GLN A 184 -5.84 21.44 8.39
N LEU A 185 -5.42 20.42 7.65
CA LEU A 185 -4.63 20.59 6.43
C LEU A 185 -5.39 21.27 5.28
N HIS A 186 -6.70 21.45 5.42
CA HIS A 186 -7.57 22.00 4.37
C HIS A 186 -7.34 21.37 2.98
N VAL A 187 -7.08 20.05 2.97
CA VAL A 187 -6.79 19.29 1.75
C VAL A 187 -7.84 19.52 0.68
N ALA A 188 -9.11 19.54 1.06
CA ALA A 188 -10.21 19.77 0.11
C ALA A 188 -10.13 21.15 -0.57
N ARG A 189 -9.74 22.21 0.16
CA ARG A 189 -9.56 23.56 -0.41
C ARG A 189 -8.37 23.58 -1.37
N PHE A 190 -7.25 23.01 -0.96
CA PHE A 190 -6.07 22.89 -1.82
C PHE A 190 -6.40 22.10 -3.08
N ALA A 191 -7.00 20.92 -2.93
CA ALA A 191 -7.38 20.04 -4.03
C ALA A 191 -8.32 20.74 -5.03
N ALA A 192 -9.34 21.47 -4.53
CA ALA A 192 -10.25 22.24 -5.37
C ALA A 192 -9.52 23.33 -6.18
N SER A 193 -8.58 24.06 -5.55
CA SER A 193 -7.78 25.10 -6.23
C SER A 193 -6.86 24.54 -7.31
N GLN A 194 -6.55 23.24 -7.26
CA GLN A 194 -5.69 22.53 -8.21
C GLN A 194 -6.48 21.61 -9.17
N ASN A 195 -7.81 21.74 -9.23
CA ASN A 195 -8.71 20.97 -10.09
C ASN A 195 -8.72 19.45 -9.81
N PHE A 196 -8.41 19.02 -8.60
CA PHE A 196 -8.60 17.63 -8.19
C PHE A 196 -10.08 17.29 -8.09
N LYS A 197 -10.43 16.07 -8.45
CA LYS A 197 -11.75 15.47 -8.18
C LYS A 197 -11.75 14.88 -6.79
N ARG A 198 -12.69 15.29 -5.94
CA ARG A 198 -12.89 14.72 -4.62
C ARG A 198 -13.82 13.52 -4.69
N ILE A 199 -13.38 12.40 -4.14
CA ILE A 199 -14.10 11.13 -4.16
C ILE A 199 -14.27 10.66 -2.70
N PRO A 200 -15.50 10.31 -2.28
CA PRO A 200 -15.74 9.87 -0.91
C PRO A 200 -15.06 8.51 -0.66
N LEU A 201 -14.30 8.44 0.43
CA LEU A 201 -13.71 7.23 0.97
C LEU A 201 -14.68 6.62 1.98
N ARG A 202 -14.95 5.32 1.89
CA ARG A 202 -15.81 4.61 2.84
C ARG A 202 -15.03 3.48 3.51
N GLU A 203 -15.12 3.41 4.83
CA GLU A 203 -14.64 2.26 5.59
C GLU A 203 -15.63 1.11 5.47
N GLU A 204 -15.12 -0.08 5.23
CA GLU A 204 -15.86 -1.34 5.11
C GLU A 204 -15.68 -2.19 6.37
N VAL A 205 -16.33 -3.35 6.40
CA VAL A 205 -16.41 -4.24 7.58
C VAL A 205 -15.03 -4.64 8.12
N SER A 206 -14.04 -4.88 7.26
CA SER A 206 -12.69 -5.32 7.65
C SER A 206 -11.71 -4.17 7.89
N ARG A 207 -12.19 -2.94 8.09
CA ARG A 207 -11.38 -1.71 8.09
C ARG A 207 -10.67 -1.45 6.75
N ALA A 208 -11.09 -2.09 5.69
CA ALA A 208 -10.67 -1.74 4.35
C ALA A 208 -11.39 -0.46 3.90
N PHE A 209 -10.72 0.34 3.08
CA PHE A 209 -11.27 1.58 2.56
C PHE A 209 -11.58 1.44 1.08
N THR A 210 -12.76 1.92 0.68
CA THR A 210 -13.21 1.80 -0.70
C THR A 210 -13.65 3.13 -1.28
N VAL A 211 -13.54 3.25 -2.59
CA VAL A 211 -14.07 4.35 -3.40
C VAL A 211 -15.12 3.84 -4.38
N PRO A 212 -16.15 4.64 -4.72
CA PRO A 212 -17.08 4.28 -5.79
C PRO A 212 -16.36 4.28 -7.12
N ALA A 213 -16.66 3.30 -7.95
CA ALA A 213 -16.10 3.17 -9.29
C ALA A 213 -17.15 2.63 -10.27
N SER A 214 -16.88 2.80 -11.56
CA SER A 214 -17.62 2.12 -12.63
C SER A 214 -16.67 1.68 -13.73
N ILE A 215 -16.91 0.49 -14.26
CA ILE A 215 -16.16 -0.11 -15.36
C ILE A 215 -17.15 -0.35 -16.49
N ASN A 216 -16.96 0.32 -17.62
CA ASN A 216 -17.87 0.26 -18.76
C ASN A 216 -19.35 0.52 -18.38
N GLY A 217 -19.61 1.41 -17.42
CA GLY A 217 -20.94 1.73 -16.91
C GLY A 217 -21.45 0.81 -15.79
N HIS A 218 -20.78 -0.29 -15.49
CA HIS A 218 -21.14 -1.18 -14.39
C HIS A 218 -20.56 -0.69 -13.07
N SER A 219 -21.43 -0.37 -12.12
CA SER A 219 -21.04 0.19 -10.83
C SER A 219 -20.39 -0.87 -9.92
N CYS A 220 -19.32 -0.48 -9.27
CA CYS A 220 -18.63 -1.28 -8.25
C CYS A 220 -17.95 -0.38 -7.24
N ARG A 221 -17.18 -0.98 -6.32
CA ARG A 221 -16.24 -0.26 -5.45
C ARG A 221 -14.85 -0.83 -5.64
N LEU A 222 -13.83 0.00 -5.51
CA LEU A 222 -12.43 -0.43 -5.50
C LEU A 222 -11.87 -0.24 -4.09
N LEU A 223 -11.17 -1.25 -3.59
CA LEU A 223 -10.36 -1.13 -2.37
C LEU A 223 -9.18 -0.20 -2.65
N VAL A 224 -8.96 0.80 -1.79
CA VAL A 224 -7.80 1.70 -1.88
C VAL A 224 -6.65 1.06 -1.12
N ASP A 225 -5.60 0.66 -1.84
CA ASP A 225 -4.54 -0.17 -1.28
C ASP A 225 -3.15 0.34 -1.70
N THR A 226 -2.50 1.08 -0.80
CA THR A 226 -1.13 1.58 -1.01
C THR A 226 -0.06 0.49 -0.81
N GLY A 227 -0.43 -0.70 -0.31
CA GLY A 227 0.40 -1.90 -0.26
C GLY A 227 0.36 -2.72 -1.54
N ALA A 228 -0.63 -2.50 -2.42
CA ALA A 228 -0.75 -3.19 -3.69
C ALA A 228 0.13 -2.54 -4.77
N PHE A 229 0.96 -3.36 -5.42
CA PHE A 229 1.87 -2.92 -6.48
C PHE A 229 1.12 -2.30 -7.67
N ILE A 230 0.06 -2.97 -8.14
CA ILE A 230 -0.75 -2.59 -9.30
C ILE A 230 -2.24 -2.74 -9.00
N THR A 231 -3.03 -1.95 -9.68
CA THR A 231 -4.49 -2.09 -9.71
C THR A 231 -4.85 -3.44 -10.33
N THR A 232 -5.67 -4.21 -9.60
CA THR A 232 -6.06 -5.54 -9.99
C THR A 232 -7.57 -5.71 -9.87
N PHE A 233 -8.24 -5.98 -10.99
CA PHE A 233 -9.68 -6.28 -10.99
C PHE A 233 -9.95 -7.71 -10.55
N ASP A 234 -11.13 -7.94 -10.01
CA ASP A 234 -11.59 -9.30 -9.74
C ASP A 234 -11.98 -9.99 -11.06
N LEU A 235 -11.21 -11.03 -11.41
CA LEU A 235 -11.42 -11.78 -12.65
C LEU A 235 -12.78 -12.50 -12.68
N SER A 236 -13.34 -12.86 -11.52
CA SER A 236 -14.66 -13.50 -11.44
C SER A 236 -15.77 -12.59 -11.98
N ARG A 237 -15.56 -11.27 -11.92
CA ARG A 237 -16.51 -10.25 -12.37
C ARG A 237 -16.23 -9.67 -13.76
N ALA A 238 -15.21 -10.19 -14.47
CA ALA A 238 -14.80 -9.69 -15.78
C ALA A 238 -15.95 -9.63 -16.81
N LYS A 239 -16.82 -10.65 -16.81
CA LYS A 239 -17.99 -10.71 -17.69
C LYS A 239 -19.01 -9.61 -17.36
N GLU A 240 -19.26 -9.34 -16.09
CA GLU A 240 -20.15 -8.27 -15.63
C GLU A 240 -19.64 -6.91 -16.13
N PHE A 241 -18.32 -6.68 -16.09
CA PHE A 241 -17.72 -5.44 -16.55
C PHE A 241 -17.54 -5.31 -18.05
N GLY A 242 -17.88 -6.37 -18.82
CA GLY A 242 -17.69 -6.38 -20.26
C GLY A 242 -16.22 -6.22 -20.69
N VAL A 243 -15.27 -6.67 -19.85
CA VAL A 243 -13.84 -6.62 -20.14
C VAL A 243 -13.31 -8.01 -20.44
N SER A 244 -12.63 -8.15 -21.58
CA SER A 244 -11.93 -9.38 -21.92
C SER A 244 -10.51 -9.35 -21.36
N PHE A 245 -10.20 -10.30 -20.47
CA PHE A 245 -8.86 -10.48 -19.93
C PHE A 245 -8.18 -11.70 -20.55
N THR A 246 -6.93 -11.54 -20.92
CA THR A 246 -6.07 -12.60 -21.47
C THR A 246 -5.10 -13.07 -20.39
N ASN A 247 -5.06 -14.37 -20.15
CA ASN A 247 -4.10 -14.96 -19.22
C ASN A 247 -2.67 -14.68 -19.65
N THR A 248 -1.81 -14.38 -18.67
CA THR A 248 -0.40 -14.17 -18.86
C THR A 248 0.40 -15.32 -18.22
N ARG A 249 1.72 -15.28 -18.38
CA ARG A 249 2.64 -16.14 -17.62
C ARG A 249 3.00 -15.58 -16.26
N MET A 250 2.50 -14.38 -15.94
CA MET A 250 2.74 -13.72 -14.66
C MET A 250 1.84 -14.33 -13.59
N SER A 251 2.35 -14.35 -12.38
CA SER A 251 1.59 -14.68 -11.18
C SER A 251 1.88 -13.66 -10.09
N GLY A 252 0.94 -13.49 -9.17
CA GLY A 252 1.06 -12.60 -8.04
C GLY A 252 0.67 -13.31 -6.75
N SER A 253 1.38 -13.00 -5.66
CA SER A 253 1.04 -13.49 -4.33
C SER A 253 0.22 -12.44 -3.59
N PHE A 254 -0.86 -12.88 -2.96
CA PHE A 254 -1.75 -12.06 -2.17
C PHE A 254 -1.46 -12.22 -0.67
N ALA A 255 -2.10 -11.40 0.15
CA ALA A 255 -1.89 -11.43 1.60
C ALA A 255 -2.34 -12.74 2.29
N ASP A 256 -3.14 -13.58 1.62
CA ASP A 256 -3.48 -14.94 2.06
C ASP A 256 -2.35 -15.97 1.80
N GLY A 257 -1.21 -15.52 1.27
CA GLY A 257 -0.07 -16.38 0.92
C GLY A 257 -0.28 -17.20 -0.37
N ILE A 258 -1.43 -17.07 -1.03
CA ILE A 258 -1.74 -17.83 -2.25
C ILE A 258 -1.25 -17.08 -3.48
N THR A 259 -0.50 -17.79 -4.32
CA THR A 259 -0.06 -17.28 -5.63
C THR A 259 -1.11 -17.58 -6.68
N ARG A 260 -1.59 -16.54 -7.38
CA ARG A 260 -2.62 -16.64 -8.42
C ARG A 260 -2.10 -16.12 -9.75
N ARG A 261 -2.65 -16.66 -10.84
CA ARG A 261 -2.34 -16.17 -12.20
C ARG A 261 -2.89 -14.76 -12.38
N VAL A 262 -2.13 -13.93 -13.11
CA VAL A 262 -2.53 -12.58 -13.50
C VAL A 262 -2.93 -12.61 -14.98
N ALA A 263 -4.13 -12.15 -15.26
CA ALA A 263 -4.60 -11.83 -16.60
C ALA A 263 -4.48 -10.32 -16.84
N VAL A 264 -4.51 -9.88 -18.08
CA VAL A 264 -4.47 -8.47 -18.46
C VAL A 264 -5.52 -8.16 -19.52
N GLY A 265 -6.12 -6.98 -19.44
CA GLY A 265 -7.15 -6.54 -20.38
C GLY A 265 -7.10 -5.03 -20.61
N ASN A 266 -7.62 -4.60 -21.76
CA ASN A 266 -7.78 -3.16 -22.05
C ASN A 266 -9.05 -2.66 -21.39
N VAL A 267 -8.91 -1.67 -20.52
CA VAL A 267 -10.03 -1.01 -19.84
C VAL A 267 -10.12 0.42 -20.35
N ALA A 268 -11.12 0.68 -21.16
CA ALA A 268 -11.31 1.98 -21.81
C ALA A 268 -12.09 2.97 -20.95
N ASN A 269 -13.07 2.48 -20.19
CA ASN A 269 -13.99 3.31 -19.43
C ASN A 269 -13.97 2.94 -17.95
N LEU A 270 -12.90 3.30 -17.26
CA LEU A 270 -12.82 3.24 -15.80
C LEU A 270 -13.05 4.65 -15.23
N LYS A 271 -14.06 4.79 -14.39
CA LYS A 271 -14.27 5.98 -13.57
C LYS A 271 -14.11 5.63 -12.11
N ILE A 272 -13.48 6.51 -11.35
CA ILE A 272 -13.39 6.45 -9.89
C ILE A 272 -14.06 7.72 -9.36
N GLY A 273 -15.31 7.57 -8.86
CA GLY A 273 -16.18 8.72 -8.68
C GLY A 273 -16.34 9.51 -9.99
N ASP A 274 -16.03 10.80 -9.94
CA ASP A 274 -16.05 11.69 -11.11
C ASP A 274 -14.71 11.77 -11.86
N TYR A 275 -13.69 11.05 -11.40
CA TYR A 275 -12.40 11.01 -12.07
C TYR A 275 -12.40 9.97 -13.17
N GLN A 276 -12.15 10.40 -14.43
CA GLN A 276 -11.99 9.51 -15.58
C GLN A 276 -10.54 9.04 -15.65
N VAL A 277 -10.32 7.74 -15.45
CA VAL A 277 -9.01 7.12 -15.65
C VAL A 277 -8.74 7.03 -17.17
N PRO A 278 -7.57 7.45 -17.64
CA PRO A 278 -7.21 7.27 -19.06
C PRO A 278 -7.26 5.80 -19.47
N PRO A 279 -7.70 5.49 -20.72
CA PRO A 279 -7.69 4.12 -21.24
C PRO A 279 -6.32 3.47 -21.09
N GLN A 280 -6.29 2.30 -20.50
CA GLN A 280 -5.04 1.59 -20.27
C GLN A 280 -5.23 0.08 -20.09
N ARG A 281 -4.11 -0.62 -20.10
CA ARG A 281 -4.06 -2.05 -19.84
C ARG A 281 -3.91 -2.29 -18.34
N LEU A 282 -4.87 -3.02 -17.77
CA LEU A 282 -4.92 -3.29 -16.33
C LEU A 282 -4.90 -4.80 -16.05
N ALA A 283 -4.46 -5.13 -14.84
CA ALA A 283 -4.39 -6.50 -14.38
C ALA A 283 -5.75 -6.99 -13.84
N ALA A 284 -5.96 -8.30 -13.91
CA ALA A 284 -7.03 -8.98 -13.22
C ALA A 284 -6.53 -10.31 -12.64
N SER A 285 -7.09 -10.71 -11.52
CA SER A 285 -6.85 -12.00 -10.88
C SER A 285 -8.08 -12.40 -10.07
N VAL A 286 -8.21 -13.65 -9.72
CA VAL A 286 -9.18 -14.04 -8.69
C VAL A 286 -8.70 -13.42 -7.38
N LEU A 287 -9.46 -12.48 -6.83
CA LEU A 287 -9.09 -11.83 -5.57
C LEU A 287 -9.42 -12.75 -4.39
N PRO A 288 -8.69 -12.64 -3.27
CA PRO A 288 -9.00 -13.38 -2.06
C PRO A 288 -10.33 -12.93 -1.44
N ASP A 289 -11.00 -13.85 -0.75
CA ASP A 289 -12.32 -13.62 -0.15
C ASP A 289 -12.33 -12.40 0.78
N PHE A 290 -11.29 -12.21 1.59
CA PHE A 290 -11.20 -11.05 2.47
C PHE A 290 -11.15 -9.70 1.74
N ALA A 291 -10.74 -9.68 0.46
CA ALA A 291 -10.75 -8.48 -0.35
C ALA A 291 -12.12 -8.22 -1.00
N VAL A 292 -12.86 -9.27 -1.33
CA VAL A 292 -14.16 -9.15 -2.04
C VAL A 292 -15.37 -9.24 -1.13
N ASP A 293 -15.25 -9.96 0.00
CA ASP A 293 -16.34 -10.11 0.98
C ASP A 293 -16.31 -8.94 1.99
N GLN A 294 -16.80 -7.80 1.54
CA GLN A 294 -16.93 -6.58 2.34
C GLN A 294 -18.43 -6.30 2.65
N GLY A 295 -19.14 -7.32 3.08
CA GLY A 295 -20.57 -7.24 3.37
C GLY A 295 -21.39 -6.94 2.11
N GLN A 296 -22.12 -5.82 2.11
CA GLN A 296 -22.94 -5.42 0.96
C GLN A 296 -22.16 -4.70 -0.16
N ALA A 297 -20.86 -4.44 0.03
CA ALA A 297 -20.06 -3.76 -0.95
C ALA A 297 -19.73 -4.67 -2.14
N LYS A 298 -20.12 -4.27 -3.34
CA LYS A 298 -19.75 -4.96 -4.58
C LYS A 298 -18.33 -4.57 -4.97
N ILE A 299 -17.34 -5.29 -4.45
CA ILE A 299 -15.95 -5.03 -4.77
C ILE A 299 -15.62 -5.48 -6.20
N GLY A 300 -15.12 -4.57 -7.02
CA GLY A 300 -14.70 -4.82 -8.40
C GLY A 300 -13.22 -5.05 -8.56
N GLY A 301 -12.43 -4.69 -7.55
CA GLY A 301 -10.98 -4.78 -7.61
C GLY A 301 -10.28 -4.01 -6.51
N ILE A 302 -8.96 -3.99 -6.60
CA ILE A 302 -8.03 -3.26 -5.74
C ILE A 302 -7.44 -2.12 -6.57
N LEU A 303 -7.50 -0.89 -6.06
CA LEU A 303 -6.86 0.29 -6.61
C LEU A 303 -5.44 0.39 -6.04
N GLY A 304 -4.47 0.06 -6.84
CA GLY A 304 -3.06 -0.04 -6.44
C GLY A 304 -2.25 1.23 -6.68
N MET A 305 -0.99 1.16 -6.27
CA MET A 305 -0.08 2.30 -6.24
C MET A 305 0.24 2.89 -7.63
N GLU A 306 0.20 2.10 -8.71
CA GLU A 306 0.49 2.65 -10.03
C GLU A 306 -0.56 3.67 -10.44
N LEU A 307 -1.86 3.41 -10.19
CA LEU A 307 -2.92 4.39 -10.45
C LEU A 307 -2.94 5.51 -9.42
N LEU A 308 -2.78 5.19 -8.14
CA LEU A 308 -2.72 6.20 -7.08
C LEU A 308 -1.61 7.22 -7.34
N ALA A 309 -0.42 6.77 -7.73
CA ALA A 309 0.69 7.67 -8.03
C ALA A 309 0.51 8.43 -9.36
N ALA A 310 0.07 7.74 -10.42
CA ALA A 310 -0.14 8.33 -11.73
C ALA A 310 -1.25 9.40 -11.73
N SER A 311 -2.27 9.23 -10.89
CA SER A 311 -3.38 10.16 -10.72
C SER A 311 -3.14 11.21 -9.62
N HIS A 312 -1.91 11.41 -9.20
CA HIS A 312 -1.51 12.33 -8.12
C HIS A 312 -2.34 12.14 -6.84
N GLY A 313 -2.70 10.90 -6.52
CA GLY A 313 -3.64 10.56 -5.46
C GLY A 313 -3.28 11.14 -4.10
N ILE A 314 -4.26 11.74 -3.45
CA ILE A 314 -4.17 12.17 -2.05
C ILE A 314 -5.26 11.44 -1.28
N ILE A 315 -4.89 10.64 -0.29
CA ILE A 315 -5.82 9.92 0.59
C ILE A 315 -5.87 10.68 1.91
N ASP A 316 -7.03 11.15 2.29
CA ASP A 316 -7.25 11.98 3.49
C ASP A 316 -8.21 11.28 4.44
N PHE A 317 -7.68 10.73 5.53
CA PHE A 317 -8.44 10.05 6.57
C PHE A 317 -9.14 11.03 7.55
N ASP A 318 -8.80 12.33 7.55
CA ASP A 318 -9.54 13.30 8.36
C ASP A 318 -10.87 13.69 7.69
N SER A 319 -10.88 13.87 6.37
CA SER A 319 -12.10 14.19 5.61
C SER A 319 -12.74 12.99 4.93
N MET A 320 -12.21 11.77 5.14
CA MET A 320 -12.66 10.52 4.50
C MET A 320 -12.84 10.72 2.99
N SER A 321 -11.78 11.12 2.32
CA SER A 321 -11.80 11.44 0.89
C SER A 321 -10.52 11.02 0.20
N VAL A 322 -10.64 10.68 -1.08
CA VAL A 322 -9.51 10.56 -1.99
C VAL A 322 -9.63 11.66 -3.05
N PHE A 323 -8.52 12.23 -3.44
CA PHE A 323 -8.47 13.27 -4.47
C PHE A 323 -7.58 12.81 -5.62
N PHE A 324 -8.05 12.99 -6.87
CA PHE A 324 -7.32 12.64 -8.09
C PHE A 324 -7.28 13.80 -9.08
N LYS A 325 -6.18 13.86 -9.84
CA LYS A 325 -5.96 14.87 -10.89
C LYS A 325 -5.43 14.23 -12.16
#